data_4c584aea027f34be9176bdbe7309f552
#
_entry.id   4c584aea027f34be9176bdbe7309f552
#
_cell.length_a   1.000
_cell.length_b   1.000
_cell.length_c   1.000
_cell.angle_alpha   90.00
_cell.angle_beta   90.00
_cell.angle_gamma   90.00
#
_symmetry.space_group_name_H-M   'P 1'
#
loop_
_entity.id
_entity.type
_entity.pdbx_description
1 polymer ?
#
loop_
_entity_poly.entity_id
_entity_poly.type
_entity_poly.pdbx_seq_one_letter_code
_entity_poly.pdbx_strand_id
1 'polypeptide(L)'
;MKKIALITNGQARYLTHEWLHGYRRYISDHNSDIDLYIFHCFGNFSQDQSYNVGEYNIFRLPRLSDFDGILLDLALIPDHELKEEVIIRARRASVPVISFLDKVPDLYFSGIDNYHAICTLMEHLITEHGCTKLNYVGGIIGNQENQQRFLAYKDTLKKHGIAFEPDRIYELNYEVETGLKAFTVFQERRLLPEAFVCANDNIAAGVCLAAQDAGYSVPGDFLVTGFDNTTKSINFYPPITTIEFSKAHIMYNALGLLADIWNGTAKSSQVFSPTRCIYRESSGCTSLFPADPGKYVSSQIMAEVRQGDMLNWMMDLDRFLLDCNSFTELADHLHTWLTEHNCGSLYLLMNTDIFMLENVEQLPEVPDAIYKSIGYPDRMTVVYPHTSGSAQLNLSAGELLPDTGNSEDTHIYLFAPVHFREREIGYLILENCDYLTRHQFLFETLRTFGTAIEALYGKLILRKKNKQLSQLYIHDPLTGLYNRMAYEKLALPLFQKCMGESRSVGILFIDADHLKYINDNFGHDMGNLAISNIASVIQRHCPLNAIAMRYGGDEFVCVIPGTDQQQLVLLEQQITNSLSGLSENNLFDFPIEASIGFVIADNPELSLNDYINFADEKMYAVKKARRAARK
;
A
#
# COMPACT_ATOMS: atom_id res chain seq x y z
N MET A 1 1.81 -31.71 -7.03
CA MET A 1 0.98 -30.52 -7.29
C MET A 1 1.76 -29.57 -8.18
N LYS A 2 1.18 -29.08 -9.27
CA LYS A 2 1.78 -28.12 -10.18
C LYS A 2 1.49 -26.69 -9.71
N LYS A 3 2.44 -25.76 -9.91
CA LYS A 3 2.28 -24.35 -9.53
C LYS A 3 2.21 -23.47 -10.79
N ILE A 4 1.18 -22.67 -10.91
CA ILE A 4 1.03 -21.73 -12.02
C ILE A 4 1.02 -20.30 -11.49
N ALA A 5 1.82 -19.42 -12.12
CA ALA A 5 1.78 -17.99 -11.89
C ALA A 5 0.86 -17.31 -12.90
N LEU A 6 -0.11 -16.52 -12.44
CA LEU A 6 -0.88 -15.59 -13.27
C LEU A 6 -0.49 -14.16 -12.93
N ILE A 7 0.03 -13.42 -13.91
CA ILE A 7 0.31 -11.99 -13.80
C ILE A 7 -0.82 -11.23 -14.48
N THR A 8 -1.58 -10.44 -13.73
CA THR A 8 -2.79 -9.77 -14.24
C THR A 8 -2.98 -8.38 -13.65
N ASN A 9 -3.57 -7.50 -14.46
CA ASN A 9 -4.01 -6.17 -14.02
C ASN A 9 -5.50 -6.19 -13.70
N GLY A 10 -5.85 -5.83 -12.47
CA GLY A 10 -7.22 -5.77 -11.98
C GLY A 10 -8.02 -4.53 -12.36
N GLN A 11 -7.56 -3.69 -13.30
CA GLN A 11 -8.29 -2.51 -13.76
C GLN A 11 -9.69 -2.87 -14.26
N ALA A 12 -9.82 -3.95 -15.02
CA ALA A 12 -11.10 -4.55 -15.36
C ALA A 12 -11.50 -5.56 -14.29
N ARG A 13 -12.07 -5.10 -13.21
CA ARG A 13 -12.37 -5.84 -11.97
C ARG A 13 -13.04 -7.20 -12.17
N TYR A 14 -13.86 -7.34 -13.21
CA TYR A 14 -14.54 -8.60 -13.53
C TYR A 14 -13.62 -9.66 -14.16
N LEU A 15 -12.47 -9.29 -14.72
CA LEU A 15 -11.58 -10.25 -15.38
C LEU A 15 -11.00 -11.26 -14.40
N THR A 16 -10.57 -10.82 -13.23
CA THR A 16 -10.05 -11.74 -12.21
C THR A 16 -11.07 -12.81 -11.86
N HIS A 17 -12.35 -12.44 -11.72
CA HIS A 17 -13.42 -13.41 -11.47
C HIS A 17 -13.61 -14.41 -12.64
N GLU A 18 -13.58 -13.94 -13.88
CA GLU A 18 -13.68 -14.79 -15.05
C GLU A 18 -12.50 -15.77 -15.17
N TRP A 19 -11.28 -15.31 -14.88
CA TRP A 19 -10.11 -16.20 -14.84
C TRP A 19 -10.26 -17.29 -13.78
N LEU A 20 -10.71 -16.94 -12.57
CA LEU A 20 -10.98 -17.90 -11.50
C LEU A 20 -12.07 -18.89 -11.87
N HIS A 21 -13.13 -18.45 -12.55
CA HIS A 21 -14.19 -19.33 -13.01
C HIS A 21 -13.68 -20.37 -14.01
N GLY A 22 -12.86 -19.94 -14.98
CA GLY A 22 -12.24 -20.83 -15.95
C GLY A 22 -11.29 -21.85 -15.32
N TYR A 23 -10.45 -21.39 -14.36
CA TYR A 23 -9.57 -22.24 -13.61
C TYR A 23 -10.33 -23.33 -12.82
N ARG A 24 -11.32 -22.95 -12.01
CA ARG A 24 -12.10 -23.89 -11.19
C ARG A 24 -12.81 -24.93 -12.05
N ARG A 25 -13.37 -24.50 -13.17
CA ARG A 25 -14.01 -25.41 -14.11
C ARG A 25 -13.00 -26.43 -14.64
N TYR A 26 -11.81 -25.99 -15.03
CA TYR A 26 -10.75 -26.89 -15.52
C TYR A 26 -10.34 -27.90 -14.46
N ILE A 27 -10.08 -27.45 -13.22
CA ILE A 27 -9.72 -28.32 -12.10
C ILE A 27 -10.80 -29.37 -11.84
N SER A 28 -12.07 -28.95 -11.80
CA SER A 28 -13.21 -29.85 -11.58
C SER A 28 -13.36 -30.87 -12.70
N ASP A 29 -13.24 -30.46 -13.98
CA ASP A 29 -13.47 -31.33 -15.14
C ASP A 29 -12.34 -32.38 -15.30
N HIS A 30 -11.12 -32.07 -14.89
CA HIS A 30 -9.92 -32.91 -15.09
C HIS A 30 -9.36 -33.52 -13.80
N ASN A 31 -9.95 -33.22 -12.64
CA ASN A 31 -9.42 -33.61 -11.31
C ASN A 31 -7.91 -33.37 -11.19
N SER A 32 -7.49 -32.14 -11.54
CA SER A 32 -6.09 -31.77 -11.67
C SER A 32 -5.58 -31.13 -10.40
N ASP A 33 -4.35 -31.45 -9.98
CA ASP A 33 -3.67 -30.90 -8.81
C ASP A 33 -2.78 -29.70 -9.23
N ILE A 34 -3.37 -28.53 -9.32
CA ILE A 34 -2.71 -27.31 -9.76
C ILE A 34 -3.02 -26.20 -8.77
N ASP A 35 -2.00 -25.58 -8.17
CA ASP A 35 -2.15 -24.35 -7.41
C ASP A 35 -2.02 -23.13 -8.31
N LEU A 36 -2.88 -22.12 -8.07
CA LEU A 36 -2.88 -20.87 -8.81
C LEU A 36 -2.38 -19.71 -7.94
N TYR A 37 -1.27 -19.09 -8.36
CA TYR A 37 -0.66 -17.93 -7.74
C TYR A 37 -0.93 -16.69 -8.59
N ILE A 38 -1.79 -15.79 -8.13
CA ILE A 38 -2.22 -14.61 -8.88
C ILE A 38 -1.48 -13.39 -8.35
N PHE A 39 -0.60 -12.81 -9.17
CA PHE A 39 0.07 -11.55 -8.89
C PHE A 39 -0.76 -10.42 -9.49
N HIS A 40 -1.47 -9.71 -8.63
CA HIS A 40 -2.55 -8.81 -9.00
C HIS A 40 -2.21 -7.36 -8.62
N CYS A 41 -2.35 -6.45 -9.57
CA CYS A 41 -2.23 -5.02 -9.34
C CYS A 41 -3.47 -4.27 -9.85
N PHE A 42 -3.65 -3.02 -9.38
CA PHE A 42 -4.65 -2.08 -9.90
C PHE A 42 -4.00 -0.88 -10.60
N GLY A 43 -2.79 -1.07 -11.12
CA GLY A 43 -2.06 -0.03 -11.85
C GLY A 43 -2.91 0.65 -12.93
N ASN A 44 -2.64 1.92 -13.18
CA ASN A 44 -3.42 2.86 -13.99
C ASN A 44 -4.76 3.30 -13.43
N PHE A 45 -5.10 2.90 -12.24
CA PHE A 45 -6.28 3.43 -11.56
C PHE A 45 -6.10 4.91 -11.18
N SER A 46 -4.87 5.29 -10.80
CA SER A 46 -4.53 6.66 -10.41
C SER A 46 -3.90 7.44 -11.57
N GLN A 47 -4.17 8.75 -11.62
CA GLN A 47 -3.41 9.69 -12.45
C GLN A 47 -2.01 9.95 -11.86
N ASP A 48 -1.77 9.62 -10.59
CA ASP A 48 -0.47 9.67 -9.93
C ASP A 48 0.40 8.50 -10.39
N GLN A 49 1.42 8.81 -11.20
CA GLN A 49 2.33 7.79 -11.72
C GLN A 49 3.13 7.10 -10.62
N SER A 50 3.45 7.79 -9.52
CA SER A 50 4.16 7.19 -8.41
C SER A 50 3.31 6.13 -7.69
N TYR A 51 1.99 6.30 -7.63
CA TYR A 51 1.06 5.28 -7.14
C TYR A 51 1.11 4.02 -8.03
N ASN A 52 1.05 4.20 -9.33
CA ASN A 52 1.09 3.08 -10.28
C ASN A 52 2.41 2.29 -10.19
N VAL A 53 3.54 2.94 -9.92
CA VAL A 53 4.83 2.26 -9.68
C VAL A 53 4.75 1.31 -8.49
N GLY A 54 4.14 1.75 -7.38
CA GLY A 54 3.92 0.91 -6.20
C GLY A 54 3.06 -0.32 -6.51
N GLU A 55 1.96 -0.12 -7.24
CA GLU A 55 1.07 -1.21 -7.69
C GLU A 55 1.82 -2.26 -8.52
N TYR A 56 2.64 -1.83 -9.47
CA TYR A 56 3.35 -2.72 -10.38
C TYR A 56 4.49 -3.52 -9.73
N ASN A 57 4.92 -3.15 -8.51
CA ASN A 57 5.98 -3.88 -7.81
C ASN A 57 5.60 -5.34 -7.56
N ILE A 58 4.31 -5.66 -7.43
CA ILE A 58 3.85 -7.04 -7.22
C ILE A 58 4.29 -7.98 -8.34
N PHE A 59 4.46 -7.50 -9.56
CA PHE A 59 4.93 -8.29 -10.67
C PHE A 59 6.41 -8.68 -10.54
N ARG A 60 7.18 -7.96 -9.71
CA ARG A 60 8.59 -8.23 -9.43
C ARG A 60 8.80 -9.19 -8.26
N LEU A 61 7.75 -9.46 -7.49
CA LEU A 61 7.81 -10.35 -6.32
C LEU A 61 8.20 -11.79 -6.68
N PRO A 62 7.55 -12.49 -7.66
CA PRO A 62 7.80 -13.90 -7.88
C PRO A 62 9.14 -14.18 -8.57
N ARG A 63 9.81 -15.27 -8.17
CA ARG A 63 10.80 -15.96 -9.00
C ARG A 63 10.04 -16.84 -9.98
N LEU A 64 9.89 -16.39 -11.21
CA LEU A 64 9.07 -17.07 -12.20
C LEU A 64 9.59 -18.47 -12.59
N SER A 65 10.86 -18.76 -12.32
CA SER A 65 11.46 -20.12 -12.49
C SER A 65 10.96 -21.16 -11.49
N ASP A 66 10.32 -20.74 -10.40
CA ASP A 66 9.84 -21.63 -9.35
C ASP A 66 8.43 -22.18 -9.64
N PHE A 67 7.87 -21.80 -10.79
CA PHE A 67 6.57 -22.24 -11.27
C PHE A 67 6.70 -23.26 -12.40
N ASP A 68 5.67 -24.08 -12.58
CA ASP A 68 5.58 -25.05 -13.68
C ASP A 68 5.00 -24.43 -14.97
N GLY A 69 4.36 -23.27 -14.86
CA GLY A 69 3.80 -22.53 -15.98
C GLY A 69 3.48 -21.08 -15.60
N ILE A 70 3.48 -20.20 -16.59
CA ILE A 70 3.21 -18.77 -16.42
C ILE A 70 2.11 -18.35 -17.37
N LEU A 71 1.13 -17.62 -16.85
CA LEU A 71 0.04 -17.00 -17.60
C LEU A 71 0.20 -15.46 -17.51
N LEU A 72 0.17 -14.79 -18.66
CA LEU A 72 0.36 -13.35 -18.77
C LEU A 72 -0.90 -12.67 -19.32
N ASP A 73 -1.60 -11.92 -18.49
CA ASP A 73 -2.71 -11.05 -18.85
C ASP A 73 -2.25 -9.58 -18.79
N LEU A 74 -1.60 -9.13 -19.87
CA LEU A 74 -0.94 -7.82 -19.95
C LEU A 74 -1.69 -6.82 -20.85
N ALA A 75 -2.82 -7.21 -21.42
CA ALA A 75 -3.53 -6.41 -22.44
C ALA A 75 -3.94 -5.00 -21.93
N LEU A 76 -4.28 -4.89 -20.65
CA LEU A 76 -4.72 -3.64 -20.02
C LEU A 76 -3.60 -2.85 -19.34
N ILE A 77 -2.35 -3.28 -19.42
CA ILE A 77 -1.20 -2.53 -18.91
C ILE A 77 -0.73 -1.56 -20.03
N PRO A 78 -0.83 -0.24 -19.85
CA PRO A 78 -0.40 0.70 -20.90
C PRO A 78 1.10 0.98 -20.85
N ASP A 79 1.77 0.72 -19.73
CA ASP A 79 3.20 0.91 -19.58
C ASP A 79 3.97 -0.15 -20.40
N HIS A 80 4.56 0.30 -21.51
CA HIS A 80 5.26 -0.57 -22.43
C HIS A 80 6.56 -1.12 -21.84
N GLU A 81 7.27 -0.32 -21.04
CA GLU A 81 8.54 -0.75 -20.42
C GLU A 81 8.29 -1.84 -19.40
N LEU A 82 7.23 -1.69 -18.60
CA LEU A 82 6.80 -2.73 -17.65
C LEU A 82 6.37 -4.02 -18.36
N LYS A 83 5.58 -3.92 -19.45
CA LYS A 83 5.21 -5.11 -20.23
C LYS A 83 6.44 -5.87 -20.71
N GLU A 84 7.40 -5.17 -21.30
CA GLU A 84 8.64 -5.77 -21.78
C GLU A 84 9.47 -6.37 -20.63
N GLU A 85 9.55 -5.70 -19.48
CA GLU A 85 10.22 -6.24 -18.29
C GLU A 85 9.60 -7.59 -17.87
N VAL A 86 8.27 -7.65 -17.75
CA VAL A 86 7.56 -8.87 -17.35
C VAL A 86 7.77 -9.99 -18.38
N ILE A 87 7.66 -9.68 -19.67
CA ILE A 87 7.87 -10.65 -20.77
C ILE A 87 9.30 -11.19 -20.76
N ILE A 88 10.31 -10.34 -20.59
CA ILE A 88 11.71 -10.74 -20.53
C ILE A 88 11.95 -11.67 -19.32
N ARG A 89 11.40 -11.35 -18.16
CA ARG A 89 11.51 -12.19 -16.97
C ARG A 89 10.81 -13.53 -17.16
N ALA A 90 9.62 -13.54 -17.76
CA ALA A 90 8.90 -14.79 -18.06
C ALA A 90 9.68 -15.68 -19.04
N ARG A 91 10.27 -15.11 -20.10
CA ARG A 91 11.12 -15.86 -21.05
C ARG A 91 12.36 -16.49 -20.38
N ARG A 92 12.96 -15.78 -19.41
CA ARG A 92 14.14 -16.27 -18.67
C ARG A 92 13.80 -17.39 -17.67
N ALA A 93 12.55 -17.58 -17.32
CA ALA A 93 12.13 -18.61 -16.38
C ALA A 93 12.30 -20.03 -16.92
N SER A 94 12.43 -20.21 -18.24
CA SER A 94 12.61 -21.53 -18.91
C SER A 94 11.47 -22.52 -18.64
N VAL A 95 10.27 -22.01 -18.41
CA VAL A 95 9.01 -22.76 -18.24
C VAL A 95 7.99 -22.33 -19.28
N PRO A 96 6.95 -23.11 -19.58
CA PRO A 96 5.90 -22.70 -20.52
C PRO A 96 5.24 -21.38 -20.12
N VAL A 97 5.16 -20.43 -21.07
CA VAL A 97 4.53 -19.14 -20.88
C VAL A 97 3.40 -18.99 -21.89
N ILE A 98 2.19 -18.69 -21.42
CA ILE A 98 1.01 -18.42 -22.25
C ILE A 98 0.58 -16.98 -22.07
N SER A 99 0.50 -16.21 -23.15
CA SER A 99 -0.09 -14.88 -23.16
C SER A 99 -1.60 -14.93 -23.42
N PHE A 100 -2.37 -14.08 -22.71
CA PHE A 100 -3.81 -13.91 -22.90
C PHE A 100 -4.07 -12.65 -23.73
N LEU A 101 -5.00 -12.74 -24.67
CA LEU A 101 -5.54 -11.64 -25.47
C LEU A 101 -4.50 -10.95 -26.39
N ASP A 102 -3.34 -10.55 -25.84
CA ASP A 102 -2.21 -10.02 -26.62
C ASP A 102 -1.28 -11.14 -27.06
N LYS A 103 -1.02 -11.26 -28.37
CA LYS A 103 -0.01 -12.19 -28.88
C LYS A 103 1.39 -11.64 -28.69
N VAL A 104 2.19 -12.37 -27.91
CA VAL A 104 3.60 -12.08 -27.73
C VAL A 104 4.43 -13.04 -28.61
N PRO A 105 5.34 -12.56 -29.46
CA PRO A 105 6.21 -13.41 -30.26
C PRO A 105 6.94 -14.45 -29.39
N ASP A 106 7.05 -15.69 -29.88
CA ASP A 106 7.73 -16.80 -29.22
C ASP A 106 7.11 -17.32 -27.93
N LEU A 107 5.96 -16.81 -27.51
CA LEU A 107 5.16 -17.36 -26.41
C LEU A 107 3.96 -18.15 -26.93
N TYR A 108 3.45 -19.05 -26.11
CA TYR A 108 2.15 -19.67 -26.36
C TYR A 108 1.02 -18.62 -26.20
N PHE A 109 -0.12 -18.87 -26.83
CA PHE A 109 -1.21 -17.92 -26.84
C PHE A 109 -2.55 -18.62 -26.54
N SER A 110 -3.38 -17.99 -25.68
CA SER A 110 -4.78 -18.32 -25.49
C SER A 110 -5.64 -17.06 -25.61
N GLY A 111 -6.59 -17.04 -26.52
CA GLY A 111 -7.42 -15.87 -26.75
C GLY A 111 -8.59 -16.15 -27.69
N ILE A 112 -8.98 -15.12 -28.47
CA ILE A 112 -10.05 -15.20 -29.47
C ILE A 112 -9.52 -14.76 -30.84
N ASP A 113 -10.22 -15.18 -31.90
CA ASP A 113 -9.97 -14.70 -33.25
C ASP A 113 -10.79 -13.42 -33.51
N ASN A 114 -10.25 -12.28 -33.07
CA ASN A 114 -10.88 -10.97 -33.25
C ASN A 114 -11.13 -10.65 -34.73
N TYR A 115 -10.21 -11.07 -35.61
CA TYR A 115 -10.29 -10.77 -37.02
C TYR A 115 -11.48 -11.47 -37.67
N HIS A 116 -11.59 -12.81 -37.55
CA HIS A 116 -12.72 -13.57 -38.12
C HIS A 116 -14.05 -13.19 -37.50
N ALA A 117 -14.07 -12.86 -36.19
CA ALA A 117 -15.29 -12.44 -35.51
C ALA A 117 -15.88 -11.16 -36.13
N ILE A 118 -15.05 -10.14 -36.35
CA ILE A 118 -15.49 -8.89 -37.01
C ILE A 118 -15.80 -9.11 -38.48
N CYS A 119 -15.01 -9.91 -39.20
CA CYS A 119 -15.35 -10.26 -40.59
C CYS A 119 -16.77 -10.85 -40.68
N THR A 120 -17.12 -11.79 -39.80
CA THR A 120 -18.46 -12.43 -39.78
C THR A 120 -19.55 -11.40 -39.50
N LEU A 121 -19.35 -10.50 -38.55
CA LEU A 121 -20.31 -9.44 -38.24
C LEU A 121 -20.50 -8.47 -39.39
N MET A 122 -19.39 -8.03 -39.99
CA MET A 122 -19.40 -7.12 -41.16
C MET A 122 -20.03 -7.75 -42.39
N GLU A 123 -19.75 -9.03 -42.68
CA GLU A 123 -20.41 -9.77 -43.76
C GLU A 123 -21.92 -9.70 -43.60
N HIS A 124 -22.44 -9.96 -42.40
CA HIS A 124 -23.88 -9.88 -42.13
C HIS A 124 -24.46 -8.48 -42.39
N LEU A 125 -23.77 -7.39 -41.93
CA LEU A 125 -24.22 -6.02 -42.20
C LEU A 125 -24.29 -5.70 -43.70
N ILE A 126 -23.31 -6.19 -44.46
CA ILE A 126 -23.21 -5.91 -45.89
C ILE A 126 -24.17 -6.78 -46.71
N THR A 127 -24.22 -8.11 -46.43
CA THR A 127 -24.99 -9.03 -47.27
C THR A 127 -26.48 -9.10 -46.91
N GLU A 128 -26.82 -9.08 -45.61
CA GLU A 128 -28.20 -9.19 -45.17
C GLU A 128 -28.90 -7.83 -45.05
N HIS A 129 -28.17 -6.77 -44.71
CA HIS A 129 -28.74 -5.42 -44.54
C HIS A 129 -28.35 -4.46 -45.65
N GLY A 130 -27.49 -4.84 -46.58
CA GLY A 130 -27.10 -4.03 -47.74
C GLY A 130 -26.27 -2.80 -47.42
N CYS A 131 -25.64 -2.75 -46.25
CA CYS A 131 -24.87 -1.58 -45.82
C CYS A 131 -23.62 -1.35 -46.68
N THR A 132 -23.44 -0.14 -47.18
CA THR A 132 -22.30 0.31 -48.00
C THR A 132 -21.56 1.46 -47.35
N LYS A 133 -22.15 2.16 -46.38
CA LYS A 133 -21.55 3.25 -45.63
C LYS A 133 -21.47 2.85 -44.16
N LEU A 134 -20.29 2.40 -43.73
CA LEU A 134 -20.06 1.92 -42.38
C LEU A 134 -19.06 2.84 -41.68
N ASN A 135 -19.29 3.15 -40.41
CA ASN A 135 -18.33 3.86 -39.56
C ASN A 135 -17.74 2.90 -38.53
N TYR A 136 -16.43 2.94 -38.35
CA TYR A 136 -15.76 2.18 -37.30
C TYR A 136 -15.55 3.07 -36.08
N VAL A 137 -15.93 2.58 -34.91
CA VAL A 137 -15.66 3.24 -33.63
C VAL A 137 -14.79 2.32 -32.79
N GLY A 138 -13.50 2.62 -32.75
CA GLY A 138 -12.48 1.78 -32.13
C GLY A 138 -12.17 2.15 -30.69
N GLY A 139 -11.42 1.26 -30.06
CA GLY A 139 -10.90 1.45 -28.71
C GLY A 139 -9.52 2.14 -28.69
N ILE A 140 -8.67 1.70 -27.76
CA ILE A 140 -7.34 2.28 -27.55
C ILE A 140 -6.43 2.06 -28.78
N ILE A 141 -5.87 3.13 -29.31
CA ILE A 141 -4.89 3.07 -30.39
C ILE A 141 -3.64 2.30 -29.90
N GLY A 142 -3.19 1.32 -30.69
CA GLY A 142 -2.04 0.47 -30.34
C GLY A 142 -2.42 -0.82 -29.59
N ASN A 143 -3.65 -0.95 -29.08
CA ASN A 143 -4.12 -2.22 -28.53
C ASN A 143 -4.27 -3.28 -29.65
N GLN A 144 -3.70 -4.48 -29.46
CA GLN A 144 -3.67 -5.53 -30.50
C GLN A 144 -5.08 -6.01 -30.89
N GLU A 145 -6.01 -6.16 -29.95
CA GLU A 145 -7.38 -6.55 -30.26
C GLU A 145 -8.07 -5.51 -31.13
N ASN A 146 -7.93 -4.21 -30.79
CA ASN A 146 -8.46 -3.12 -31.60
C ASN A 146 -7.85 -3.12 -33.01
N GLN A 147 -6.54 -3.34 -33.14
CA GLN A 147 -5.85 -3.41 -34.42
C GLN A 147 -6.38 -4.55 -35.29
N GLN A 148 -6.61 -5.74 -34.72
CA GLN A 148 -7.18 -6.89 -35.43
C GLN A 148 -8.62 -6.62 -35.88
N ARG A 149 -9.46 -6.04 -35.00
CA ARG A 149 -10.84 -5.63 -35.32
C ARG A 149 -10.87 -4.57 -36.43
N PHE A 150 -10.00 -3.58 -36.34
CA PHE A 150 -9.87 -2.55 -37.36
C PHE A 150 -9.35 -3.09 -38.71
N LEU A 151 -8.38 -4.00 -38.68
CA LEU A 151 -7.88 -4.66 -39.89
C LEU A 151 -9.01 -5.46 -40.57
N ALA A 152 -9.78 -6.23 -39.80
CA ALA A 152 -10.92 -6.98 -40.29
C ALA A 152 -11.98 -6.06 -40.94
N TYR A 153 -12.26 -4.91 -40.31
CA TYR A 153 -13.14 -3.89 -40.90
C TYR A 153 -12.64 -3.44 -42.27
N LYS A 154 -11.36 -3.04 -42.41
CA LYS A 154 -10.78 -2.60 -43.68
C LYS A 154 -10.79 -3.69 -44.75
N ASP A 155 -10.39 -4.89 -44.38
CA ASP A 155 -10.27 -5.98 -45.36
C ASP A 155 -11.64 -6.45 -45.83
N THR A 156 -12.67 -6.42 -44.95
CA THR A 156 -14.04 -6.74 -45.35
C THR A 156 -14.63 -5.69 -46.28
N LEU A 157 -14.41 -4.39 -46.04
CA LEU A 157 -14.81 -3.35 -46.98
C LEU A 157 -14.15 -3.58 -48.37
N LYS A 158 -12.86 -3.84 -48.39
CA LYS A 158 -12.11 -4.14 -49.62
C LYS A 158 -12.66 -5.37 -50.37
N LYS A 159 -12.97 -6.44 -49.64
CA LYS A 159 -13.54 -7.68 -50.19
C LYS A 159 -14.87 -7.42 -50.91
N HIS A 160 -15.70 -6.52 -50.39
CA HIS A 160 -16.98 -6.15 -50.99
C HIS A 160 -16.93 -4.96 -51.93
N GLY A 161 -15.72 -4.45 -52.26
CA GLY A 161 -15.57 -3.32 -53.18
C GLY A 161 -16.07 -1.98 -52.60
N ILE A 162 -16.20 -1.86 -51.31
CA ILE A 162 -16.61 -0.64 -50.60
C ILE A 162 -15.33 0.20 -50.33
N ALA A 163 -15.38 1.50 -50.68
CA ALA A 163 -14.24 2.40 -50.50
C ALA A 163 -13.96 2.62 -49.02
N PHE A 164 -12.70 2.50 -48.62
CA PHE A 164 -12.26 2.87 -47.29
C PHE A 164 -12.11 4.39 -47.18
N GLU A 165 -12.84 5.03 -46.29
CA GLU A 165 -12.81 6.46 -46.01
C GLU A 165 -12.22 6.72 -44.61
N PRO A 166 -11.01 7.31 -44.47
CA PRO A 166 -10.41 7.56 -43.14
C PRO A 166 -11.26 8.43 -42.22
N ASP A 167 -12.07 9.34 -42.75
CA ASP A 167 -12.95 10.24 -42.01
C ASP A 167 -14.11 9.52 -41.31
N ARG A 168 -14.35 8.24 -41.64
CA ARG A 168 -15.36 7.35 -41.01
C ARG A 168 -14.81 6.55 -39.83
N ILE A 169 -13.61 6.90 -39.36
CA ILE A 169 -12.96 6.23 -38.23
C ILE A 169 -12.88 7.17 -37.05
N TYR A 170 -13.22 6.66 -35.88
CA TYR A 170 -13.02 7.33 -34.59
C TYR A 170 -12.48 6.33 -33.58
N GLU A 171 -11.39 6.66 -32.90
CA GLU A 171 -10.75 5.81 -31.88
C GLU A 171 -10.38 6.64 -30.67
N LEU A 172 -10.65 6.14 -29.44
CA LEU A 172 -10.27 6.80 -28.20
C LEU A 172 -9.97 5.76 -27.09
N ASN A 173 -11.01 5.19 -26.45
CA ASN A 173 -10.92 4.18 -25.42
C ASN A 173 -12.10 3.20 -25.53
N TYR A 174 -12.22 2.24 -24.59
CA TYR A 174 -13.30 1.24 -24.60
C TYR A 174 -14.53 1.66 -23.76
N GLU A 175 -14.66 2.94 -23.44
CA GLU A 175 -15.73 3.45 -22.59
C GLU A 175 -16.92 4.03 -23.38
N VAL A 176 -18.04 4.18 -22.70
CA VAL A 176 -19.27 4.78 -23.26
C VAL A 176 -19.01 6.17 -23.85
N GLU A 177 -18.13 6.93 -23.23
CA GLU A 177 -17.72 8.27 -23.67
C GLU A 177 -17.22 8.29 -25.13
N THR A 178 -16.50 7.23 -25.56
CA THR A 178 -16.01 7.11 -26.93
C THR A 178 -17.16 7.09 -27.93
N GLY A 179 -18.21 6.33 -27.64
CA GLY A 179 -19.41 6.28 -28.49
C GLY A 179 -20.14 7.62 -28.56
N LEU A 180 -20.31 8.29 -27.41
CA LEU A 180 -20.93 9.62 -27.33
C LEU A 180 -20.18 10.63 -28.21
N LYS A 181 -18.85 10.71 -28.05
CA LYS A 181 -18.00 11.64 -28.84
C LYS A 181 -17.97 11.28 -30.32
N ALA A 182 -17.84 9.99 -30.64
CA ALA A 182 -17.81 9.52 -32.03
C ALA A 182 -19.06 9.94 -32.79
N PHE A 183 -20.23 9.70 -32.19
CA PHE A 183 -21.51 10.10 -32.80
C PHE A 183 -21.56 11.61 -33.05
N THR A 184 -21.21 12.44 -32.07
CA THR A 184 -21.19 13.90 -32.21
C THR A 184 -20.28 14.35 -33.35
N VAL A 185 -19.05 13.80 -33.43
CA VAL A 185 -18.09 14.12 -34.48
C VAL A 185 -18.62 13.74 -35.87
N PHE A 186 -19.21 12.55 -36.02
CA PHE A 186 -19.75 12.14 -37.32
C PHE A 186 -20.99 12.95 -37.72
N GLN A 187 -21.83 13.35 -36.77
CA GLN A 187 -22.98 14.22 -37.01
C GLN A 187 -22.54 15.61 -37.48
N GLU A 188 -21.58 16.24 -36.80
CA GLU A 188 -21.02 17.54 -37.17
C GLU A 188 -20.38 17.54 -38.56
N ARG A 189 -19.68 16.45 -38.89
CA ARG A 189 -19.05 16.26 -40.21
C ARG A 189 -20.06 15.84 -41.30
N ARG A 190 -21.32 15.58 -40.97
CA ARG A 190 -22.35 15.05 -41.89
C ARG A 190 -21.95 13.70 -42.50
N LEU A 191 -21.31 12.85 -41.69
CA LEU A 191 -20.81 11.52 -42.05
C LEU A 191 -21.53 10.41 -41.30
N LEU A 192 -22.84 10.57 -41.00
CA LEU A 192 -23.62 9.50 -40.41
C LEU A 192 -23.66 8.30 -41.34
N PRO A 193 -23.49 7.08 -40.85
CA PRO A 193 -23.44 5.86 -41.65
C PRO A 193 -24.80 5.19 -41.80
N GLU A 194 -24.82 4.10 -42.54
CA GLU A 194 -25.91 3.10 -42.51
C GLU A 194 -25.71 2.13 -41.31
N ALA A 195 -24.44 1.88 -40.90
CA ALA A 195 -24.16 1.07 -39.73
C ALA A 195 -22.89 1.57 -39.00
N PHE A 196 -22.95 1.57 -37.65
CA PHE A 196 -21.79 1.72 -36.77
C PHE A 196 -21.25 0.34 -36.38
N VAL A 197 -19.98 0.11 -36.63
CA VAL A 197 -19.22 -1.06 -36.18
C VAL A 197 -18.38 -0.63 -35.00
N CYS A 198 -18.85 -0.94 -33.79
CA CYS A 198 -18.17 -0.53 -32.55
C CYS A 198 -17.27 -1.64 -32.04
N ALA A 199 -16.08 -1.27 -31.56
CA ALA A 199 -15.10 -2.22 -31.05
C ALA A 199 -15.55 -2.97 -29.79
N ASN A 200 -16.49 -2.39 -29.00
CA ASN A 200 -17.14 -3.10 -27.89
C ASN A 200 -18.55 -2.57 -27.60
N ASP A 201 -19.25 -3.23 -26.67
CA ASP A 201 -20.62 -2.91 -26.28
C ASP A 201 -20.75 -1.57 -25.54
N ASN A 202 -19.73 -1.13 -24.78
CA ASN A 202 -19.76 0.18 -24.14
C ASN A 202 -19.79 1.31 -25.18
N ILE A 203 -18.93 1.19 -26.20
CA ILE A 203 -18.89 2.15 -27.31
C ILE A 203 -20.23 2.14 -28.05
N ALA A 204 -20.78 0.96 -28.33
CA ALA A 204 -22.07 0.81 -29.01
C ALA A 204 -23.21 1.46 -28.21
N ALA A 205 -23.26 1.25 -26.89
CA ALA A 205 -24.21 1.90 -26.01
C ALA A 205 -24.07 3.43 -26.04
N GLY A 206 -22.83 3.95 -26.04
CA GLY A 206 -22.56 5.39 -26.16
C GLY A 206 -23.07 5.99 -27.48
N VAL A 207 -22.87 5.29 -28.60
CA VAL A 207 -23.41 5.69 -29.91
C VAL A 207 -24.95 5.73 -29.87
N CYS A 208 -25.61 4.66 -29.32
CA CYS A 208 -27.04 4.62 -29.21
C CYS A 208 -27.61 5.73 -28.32
N LEU A 209 -26.99 6.03 -27.19
CA LEU A 209 -27.40 7.12 -26.29
C LEU A 209 -27.33 8.48 -26.98
N ALA A 210 -26.20 8.80 -27.61
CA ALA A 210 -26.03 10.06 -28.32
C ALA A 210 -27.00 10.20 -29.51
N ALA A 211 -27.29 9.09 -30.19
CA ALA A 211 -28.26 9.06 -31.27
C ALA A 211 -29.67 9.38 -30.76
N GLN A 212 -30.11 8.71 -29.68
CA GLN A 212 -31.40 8.96 -29.04
C GLN A 212 -31.56 10.40 -28.58
N ASP A 213 -30.52 10.98 -27.94
CA ASP A 213 -30.51 12.38 -27.49
C ASP A 213 -30.62 13.35 -28.67
N ALA A 214 -30.05 13.00 -29.83
CA ALA A 214 -30.12 13.80 -31.05
C ALA A 214 -31.42 13.57 -31.89
N GLY A 215 -32.31 12.70 -31.41
CA GLY A 215 -33.61 12.41 -32.05
C GLY A 215 -33.55 11.38 -33.17
N TYR A 216 -32.46 10.61 -33.28
CA TYR A 216 -32.37 9.48 -34.21
C TYR A 216 -32.83 8.17 -33.56
N SER A 217 -33.30 7.26 -34.39
CA SER A 217 -33.75 5.92 -33.96
C SER A 217 -32.77 4.82 -34.42
N VAL A 218 -32.48 3.90 -33.52
CA VAL A 218 -31.77 2.66 -33.82
C VAL A 218 -32.78 1.52 -33.70
N PRO A 219 -32.94 0.69 -34.75
CA PRO A 219 -32.21 0.59 -36.02
C PRO A 219 -32.77 1.46 -37.16
N GLY A 220 -33.75 2.33 -36.90
CA GLY A 220 -34.51 3.03 -37.95
C GLY A 220 -33.70 3.90 -38.88
N ASP A 221 -32.77 4.72 -38.35
CA ASP A 221 -31.95 5.64 -39.11
C ASP A 221 -30.58 5.01 -39.46
N PHE A 222 -30.05 4.17 -38.58
CA PHE A 222 -28.81 3.43 -38.79
C PHE A 222 -28.74 2.22 -37.82
N LEU A 223 -27.91 1.25 -38.20
CA LEU A 223 -27.65 0.07 -37.40
C LEU A 223 -26.44 0.31 -36.44
N VAL A 224 -26.46 -0.40 -35.31
CA VAL A 224 -25.33 -0.35 -34.34
C VAL A 224 -24.95 -1.76 -33.92
N THR A 225 -23.62 -2.04 -33.90
CA THR A 225 -23.09 -3.32 -33.43
C THR A 225 -22.00 -3.13 -32.42
N GLY A 226 -21.87 -4.06 -31.48
CA GLY A 226 -20.85 -4.07 -30.42
C GLY A 226 -20.00 -5.34 -30.44
N PHE A 227 -19.32 -5.59 -29.32
CA PHE A 227 -18.49 -6.76 -29.03
C PHE A 227 -18.49 -7.00 -27.51
N ASP A 228 -18.33 -8.23 -27.04
CA ASP A 228 -18.23 -8.71 -25.66
C ASP A 228 -19.52 -9.37 -25.08
N ASN A 229 -20.68 -9.13 -25.65
CA ASN A 229 -21.97 -9.60 -25.14
C ASN A 229 -22.21 -9.31 -23.65
N THR A 230 -21.97 -8.05 -23.27
CA THR A 230 -22.13 -7.60 -21.90
C THR A 230 -23.60 -7.56 -21.46
N THR A 231 -23.87 -7.59 -20.16
CA THR A 231 -25.22 -7.40 -19.62
C THR A 231 -25.85 -6.08 -20.09
N LYS A 232 -25.05 -5.06 -20.35
CA LYS A 232 -25.52 -3.77 -20.90
C LYS A 232 -26.08 -3.95 -22.30
N SER A 233 -25.37 -4.64 -23.20
CA SER A 233 -25.84 -4.83 -24.58
C SER A 233 -27.13 -5.66 -24.67
N ILE A 234 -27.30 -6.63 -23.78
CA ILE A 234 -28.50 -7.47 -23.72
C ILE A 234 -29.73 -6.65 -23.31
N ASN A 235 -29.56 -5.75 -22.33
CA ASN A 235 -30.67 -5.02 -21.70
C ASN A 235 -30.79 -3.56 -22.16
N PHE A 236 -29.96 -3.13 -23.08
CA PHE A 236 -30.09 -1.82 -23.72
C PHE A 236 -31.38 -1.78 -24.59
N TYR A 237 -31.87 -0.58 -24.85
CA TYR A 237 -33.01 -0.43 -25.75
C TYR A 237 -32.64 0.48 -26.94
N PRO A 238 -32.63 -0.08 -28.17
CA PRO A 238 -32.84 -1.49 -28.50
C PRO A 238 -31.68 -2.38 -28.06
N PRO A 239 -31.88 -3.69 -27.79
CA PRO A 239 -30.81 -4.63 -27.50
C PRO A 239 -29.75 -4.65 -28.61
N ILE A 240 -28.47 -4.64 -28.20
CA ILE A 240 -27.33 -4.43 -29.11
C ILE A 240 -26.86 -5.76 -29.70
N THR A 241 -26.80 -5.82 -31.05
CA THR A 241 -26.11 -6.88 -31.78
C THR A 241 -24.63 -6.87 -31.43
N THR A 242 -24.05 -8.02 -31.08
CA THR A 242 -22.71 -8.12 -30.52
C THR A 242 -22.03 -9.43 -30.86
N ILE A 243 -20.75 -9.55 -30.49
CA ILE A 243 -20.00 -10.81 -30.56
C ILE A 243 -19.79 -11.32 -29.15
N GLU A 244 -20.22 -12.58 -28.93
CA GLU A 244 -20.07 -13.30 -27.68
C GLU A 244 -18.79 -14.13 -27.67
N PHE A 245 -18.07 -14.12 -26.56
CA PHE A 245 -17.02 -15.08 -26.24
C PHE A 245 -16.93 -15.24 -24.72
N SER A 246 -16.28 -16.32 -24.27
CA SER A 246 -16.10 -16.58 -22.83
C SER A 246 -14.66 -16.38 -22.42
N LYS A 247 -14.43 -15.42 -21.54
CA LYS A 247 -13.11 -15.19 -20.91
C LYS A 247 -12.71 -16.36 -20.02
N ALA A 248 -13.65 -16.93 -19.29
CA ALA A 248 -13.43 -18.17 -18.53
C ALA A 248 -12.93 -19.32 -19.43
N HIS A 249 -13.41 -19.40 -20.67
CA HIS A 249 -12.96 -20.43 -21.61
C HIS A 249 -11.52 -20.19 -22.12
N ILE A 250 -11.06 -18.93 -22.18
CA ILE A 250 -9.66 -18.61 -22.50
C ILE A 250 -8.74 -19.20 -21.43
N MET A 251 -9.05 -19.00 -20.14
CA MET A 251 -8.31 -19.58 -19.04
C MET A 251 -8.36 -21.11 -19.06
N TYR A 252 -9.53 -21.69 -19.27
CA TYR A 252 -9.72 -23.15 -19.39
C TYR A 252 -8.83 -23.74 -20.49
N ASN A 253 -8.83 -23.14 -21.68
CA ASN A 253 -8.01 -23.54 -22.81
C ASN A 253 -6.50 -23.38 -22.55
N ALA A 254 -6.11 -22.32 -21.83
CA ALA A 254 -4.71 -22.12 -21.46
C ALA A 254 -4.21 -23.24 -20.54
N LEU A 255 -5.02 -23.66 -19.56
CA LEU A 255 -4.65 -24.77 -18.67
C LEU A 255 -4.57 -26.09 -19.46
N GLY A 256 -5.49 -26.32 -20.41
CA GLY A 256 -5.41 -27.45 -21.33
C GLY A 256 -4.14 -27.43 -22.16
N LEU A 257 -3.77 -26.27 -22.70
CA LEU A 257 -2.54 -26.12 -23.47
C LEU A 257 -1.28 -26.37 -22.58
N LEU A 258 -1.26 -25.86 -21.33
CA LEU A 258 -0.19 -26.17 -20.38
C LEU A 258 -0.06 -27.68 -20.12
N ALA A 259 -1.19 -28.35 -19.89
CA ALA A 259 -1.20 -29.80 -19.70
C ALA A 259 -0.64 -30.55 -20.92
N ASP A 260 -1.03 -30.16 -22.12
CA ASP A 260 -0.51 -30.72 -23.36
C ASP A 260 1.01 -30.49 -23.52
N ILE A 261 1.50 -29.31 -23.15
CA ILE A 261 2.93 -29.00 -23.19
C ILE A 261 3.70 -29.87 -22.19
N TRP A 262 3.22 -30.00 -20.95
CA TRP A 262 3.85 -30.84 -19.92
C TRP A 262 3.89 -32.32 -20.33
N ASN A 263 2.88 -32.79 -21.04
CA ASN A 263 2.77 -34.16 -21.53
C ASN A 263 3.48 -34.37 -22.88
N GLY A 264 4.03 -33.32 -23.51
CA GLY A 264 4.63 -33.37 -24.83
C GLY A 264 3.65 -33.67 -25.97
N THR A 265 2.35 -33.39 -25.78
CA THR A 265 1.26 -33.63 -26.73
C THR A 265 0.78 -32.37 -27.45
N ALA A 266 1.33 -31.22 -27.12
CA ALA A 266 0.93 -29.94 -27.70
C ALA A 266 1.09 -29.92 -29.24
N LYS A 267 0.00 -29.74 -29.97
CA LYS A 267 -0.04 -29.71 -31.44
C LYS A 267 0.04 -28.30 -32.02
N SER A 268 -0.23 -27.28 -31.20
CA SER A 268 -0.24 -25.88 -31.61
C SER A 268 0.33 -25.00 -30.50
N SER A 269 0.96 -23.89 -30.87
CA SER A 269 1.36 -22.85 -29.92
C SER A 269 0.22 -21.87 -29.61
N GLN A 270 -0.95 -22.01 -30.23
CA GLN A 270 -2.07 -21.10 -30.09
C GLN A 270 -3.37 -21.87 -29.94
N VAL A 271 -4.22 -21.43 -29.01
CA VAL A 271 -5.58 -21.93 -28.83
C VAL A 271 -6.54 -20.74 -28.84
N PHE A 272 -7.66 -20.93 -29.53
CA PHE A 272 -8.68 -19.91 -29.67
C PHE A 272 -9.97 -20.37 -29.02
N SER A 273 -10.55 -19.51 -28.18
CA SER A 273 -11.92 -19.69 -27.69
C SER A 273 -12.90 -19.31 -28.79
N PRO A 274 -14.00 -20.06 -28.94
CA PRO A 274 -14.99 -19.79 -29.97
C PRO A 274 -15.67 -18.43 -29.75
N THR A 275 -15.93 -17.74 -30.86
CA THR A 275 -16.72 -16.51 -30.90
C THR A 275 -18.04 -16.77 -31.63
N ARG A 276 -19.11 -16.07 -31.26
CA ARG A 276 -20.43 -16.16 -31.89
C ARG A 276 -21.08 -14.80 -32.05
N CYS A 277 -21.54 -14.46 -33.26
CA CYS A 277 -22.38 -13.28 -33.45
C CYS A 277 -23.77 -13.50 -32.85
N ILE A 278 -24.21 -12.56 -32.03
CA ILE A 278 -25.55 -12.52 -31.43
C ILE A 278 -26.30 -11.34 -32.05
N TYR A 279 -27.19 -11.66 -32.99
CA TYR A 279 -27.96 -10.66 -33.72
C TYR A 279 -29.14 -10.21 -32.87
N ARG A 280 -29.40 -8.90 -32.79
CA ARG A 280 -30.46 -8.27 -32.03
C ARG A 280 -31.02 -7.04 -32.76
N GLU A 281 -31.94 -6.37 -32.08
CA GLU A 281 -32.75 -5.29 -32.67
C GLU A 281 -31.93 -4.10 -33.13
N SER A 282 -30.79 -3.79 -32.53
CA SER A 282 -29.93 -2.65 -32.94
C SER A 282 -29.37 -2.80 -34.35
N SER A 283 -29.33 -4.00 -34.91
CA SER A 283 -29.02 -4.26 -36.33
C SER A 283 -30.24 -4.58 -37.20
N GLY A 284 -31.47 -4.33 -36.69
CA GLY A 284 -32.69 -4.65 -37.39
C GLY A 284 -33.07 -6.15 -37.39
N CYS A 285 -32.37 -6.98 -36.64
CA CYS A 285 -32.63 -8.39 -36.49
C CYS A 285 -33.59 -8.67 -35.33
N THR A 286 -34.27 -9.82 -35.36
CA THR A 286 -35.09 -10.28 -34.23
C THR A 286 -34.22 -11.06 -33.25
N SER A 287 -34.24 -10.70 -31.99
CA SER A 287 -33.50 -11.43 -30.93
C SER A 287 -34.05 -12.85 -30.79
N LEU A 288 -33.16 -13.85 -30.89
CA LEU A 288 -33.50 -15.23 -30.55
C LEU A 288 -33.68 -15.41 -29.03
N PHE A 289 -33.08 -14.55 -28.24
CA PHE A 289 -33.17 -14.54 -26.78
C PHE A 289 -33.60 -13.14 -26.35
N PRO A 290 -34.93 -12.88 -26.24
CA PRO A 290 -35.41 -11.57 -25.84
C PRO A 290 -34.91 -11.21 -24.43
N ALA A 291 -34.59 -9.94 -24.22
CA ALA A 291 -34.25 -9.41 -22.91
C ALA A 291 -35.41 -9.65 -21.94
N ASP A 292 -35.10 -9.98 -20.70
CA ASP A 292 -36.05 -9.98 -19.59
C ASP A 292 -35.88 -8.70 -18.77
N PRO A 293 -36.67 -7.64 -19.08
CA PRO A 293 -36.54 -6.36 -18.37
C PRO A 293 -36.79 -6.49 -16.87
N GLY A 294 -37.67 -7.39 -16.45
CA GLY A 294 -37.97 -7.61 -15.04
C GLY A 294 -36.78 -8.20 -14.29
N LYS A 295 -36.14 -9.20 -14.88
CA LYS A 295 -34.93 -9.79 -14.32
C LYS A 295 -33.76 -8.77 -14.29
N TYR A 296 -33.65 -7.95 -15.33
CA TYR A 296 -32.64 -6.90 -15.38
C TYR A 296 -32.84 -5.84 -14.29
N VAL A 297 -34.04 -5.27 -14.17
CA VAL A 297 -34.39 -4.30 -13.12
C VAL A 297 -34.13 -4.88 -11.73
N SER A 298 -34.57 -6.13 -11.50
CA SER A 298 -34.32 -6.83 -10.23
C SER A 298 -32.81 -6.97 -9.98
N SER A 299 -32.00 -7.30 -10.99
CA SER A 299 -30.54 -7.41 -10.86
C SER A 299 -29.89 -6.05 -10.58
N GLN A 300 -30.40 -4.96 -11.16
CA GLN A 300 -29.90 -3.60 -10.89
C GLN A 300 -30.22 -3.15 -9.46
N ILE A 301 -31.45 -3.37 -9.00
CA ILE A 301 -31.85 -3.09 -7.61
C ILE A 301 -30.93 -3.86 -6.64
N MET A 302 -30.70 -5.16 -6.89
CA MET A 302 -29.80 -5.95 -6.06
C MET A 302 -28.34 -5.51 -6.15
N ALA A 303 -27.92 -4.95 -7.28
CA ALA A 303 -26.58 -4.35 -7.41
C ALA A 303 -26.46 -3.06 -6.59
N GLU A 304 -27.49 -2.18 -6.62
CA GLU A 304 -27.54 -0.97 -5.79
C GLU A 304 -27.53 -1.30 -4.29
N VAL A 305 -28.35 -2.28 -3.86
CA VAL A 305 -28.36 -2.72 -2.45
C VAL A 305 -26.98 -3.20 -2.04
N ARG A 306 -26.36 -4.08 -2.82
CA ARG A 306 -24.99 -4.57 -2.54
C ARG A 306 -23.96 -3.46 -2.52
N GLN A 307 -24.08 -2.47 -3.40
CA GLN A 307 -23.20 -1.31 -3.39
C GLN A 307 -23.38 -0.47 -2.13
N GLY A 308 -24.63 -0.28 -1.69
CA GLY A 308 -24.93 0.41 -0.43
C GLY A 308 -24.38 -0.32 0.79
N ASP A 309 -24.58 -1.63 0.86
CA ASP A 309 -24.02 -2.49 1.93
C ASP A 309 -22.49 -2.39 1.96
N MET A 310 -21.86 -2.46 0.78
CA MET A 310 -20.41 -2.35 0.67
C MET A 310 -19.87 -1.00 1.17
N LEU A 311 -20.53 0.10 0.83
CA LEU A 311 -20.13 1.42 1.34
C LEU A 311 -20.18 1.46 2.88
N ASN A 312 -21.23 0.90 3.49
CA ASN A 312 -21.34 0.81 4.93
C ASN A 312 -20.22 -0.07 5.52
N TRP A 313 -19.96 -1.22 4.95
CA TRP A 313 -18.89 -2.12 5.38
C TRP A 313 -17.50 -1.50 5.25
N MET A 314 -17.25 -0.72 4.19
CA MET A 314 -15.99 0.00 4.02
C MET A 314 -15.83 1.12 5.07
N MET A 315 -16.92 1.82 5.40
CA MET A 315 -16.90 2.83 6.47
C MET A 315 -16.60 2.21 7.84
N ASP A 316 -17.15 1.03 8.12
CA ASP A 316 -16.86 0.30 9.35
C ASP A 316 -15.40 -0.19 9.37
N LEU A 317 -14.91 -0.73 8.25
CA LEU A 317 -13.52 -1.15 8.11
C LEU A 317 -12.56 0.02 8.32
N ASP A 318 -12.80 1.17 7.67
CA ASP A 318 -12.01 2.39 7.84
C ASP A 318 -11.91 2.79 9.31
N ARG A 319 -13.05 2.79 10.02
CA ARG A 319 -13.10 3.16 11.43
C ARG A 319 -12.28 2.22 12.30
N PHE A 320 -12.41 0.90 12.09
CA PHE A 320 -11.65 -0.10 12.85
C PHE A 320 -10.16 0.01 12.60
N LEU A 321 -9.75 0.18 11.34
CA LEU A 321 -8.34 0.21 10.98
C LEU A 321 -7.63 1.50 11.41
N LEU A 322 -8.31 2.65 11.42
CA LEU A 322 -7.72 3.94 11.82
C LEU A 322 -7.44 4.04 13.33
N ASP A 323 -8.17 3.29 14.15
CA ASP A 323 -7.97 3.27 15.61
C ASP A 323 -6.78 2.41 16.04
N CYS A 324 -6.24 1.56 15.15
CA CYS A 324 -5.13 0.66 15.44
C CYS A 324 -3.87 1.40 15.88
N ASN A 325 -3.10 0.76 16.78
CA ASN A 325 -1.85 1.28 17.30
C ASN A 325 -0.62 0.44 16.93
N SER A 326 -0.83 -0.73 16.30
CA SER A 326 0.20 -1.63 15.81
C SER A 326 -0.22 -2.26 14.48
N PHE A 327 0.76 -2.71 13.69
CA PHE A 327 0.51 -3.44 12.44
C PHE A 327 -0.14 -4.80 12.70
N THR A 328 0.17 -5.40 13.84
CA THR A 328 -0.43 -6.66 14.30
C THR A 328 -1.93 -6.49 14.54
N GLU A 329 -2.32 -5.47 15.33
CA GLU A 329 -3.73 -5.14 15.61
C GLU A 329 -4.50 -4.86 14.31
N LEU A 330 -3.88 -4.11 13.38
CA LEU A 330 -4.46 -3.80 12.09
C LEU A 330 -4.69 -5.07 11.24
N ALA A 331 -3.74 -6.01 11.23
CA ALA A 331 -3.88 -7.29 10.54
C ALA A 331 -4.98 -8.18 11.15
N ASP A 332 -5.12 -8.20 12.46
CA ASP A 332 -6.18 -8.93 13.17
C ASP A 332 -7.57 -8.39 12.81
N HIS A 333 -7.73 -7.07 12.79
CA HIS A 333 -8.99 -6.44 12.37
C HIS A 333 -9.35 -6.77 10.92
N LEU A 334 -8.38 -6.71 10.01
CA LEU A 334 -8.61 -7.10 8.62
C LEU A 334 -8.99 -8.57 8.50
N HIS A 335 -8.30 -9.46 9.22
CA HIS A 335 -8.61 -10.89 9.21
C HIS A 335 -10.05 -11.16 9.71
N THR A 336 -10.44 -10.52 10.81
CA THR A 336 -11.80 -10.64 11.36
C THR A 336 -12.83 -10.21 10.33
N TRP A 337 -12.62 -9.06 9.72
CA TRP A 337 -13.51 -8.54 8.67
C TRP A 337 -13.59 -9.47 7.45
N LEU A 338 -12.46 -10.00 6.97
CA LEU A 338 -12.41 -10.93 5.83
C LEU A 338 -13.16 -12.24 6.16
N THR A 339 -13.02 -12.75 7.39
CA THR A 339 -13.68 -13.97 7.84
C THR A 339 -15.21 -13.80 7.88
N GLU A 340 -15.70 -12.66 8.36
CA GLU A 340 -17.13 -12.34 8.36
C GLU A 340 -17.72 -12.28 6.93
N HIS A 341 -16.87 -12.03 5.92
CA HIS A 341 -17.26 -11.97 4.51
C HIS A 341 -16.87 -13.22 3.70
N ASN A 342 -16.72 -14.37 4.37
CA ASN A 342 -16.37 -15.65 3.76
C ASN A 342 -15.11 -15.60 2.87
N CYS A 343 -14.12 -14.82 3.28
CA CYS A 343 -12.78 -14.91 2.74
C CYS A 343 -11.99 -15.95 3.51
N GLY A 344 -11.17 -16.72 2.80
CA GLY A 344 -10.30 -17.73 3.41
C GLY A 344 -9.18 -17.12 4.25
N SER A 345 -8.02 -17.75 4.20
CA SER A 345 -6.87 -17.29 5.00
C SER A 345 -6.27 -16.01 4.46
N LEU A 346 -5.68 -15.23 5.38
CA LEU A 346 -4.94 -14.01 5.11
C LEU A 346 -3.50 -14.18 5.56
N TYR A 347 -2.55 -13.69 4.76
CA TYR A 347 -1.17 -13.48 5.19
C TYR A 347 -0.77 -12.04 4.90
N LEU A 348 -0.23 -11.35 5.91
CA LEU A 348 0.36 -10.02 5.74
C LEU A 348 1.87 -10.13 5.95
N LEU A 349 2.62 -9.75 4.93
CA LEU A 349 4.07 -9.68 4.98
C LEU A 349 4.51 -8.23 4.79
N MET A 350 5.38 -7.76 5.69
CA MET A 350 5.89 -6.41 5.65
C MET A 350 7.42 -6.39 5.58
N ASN A 351 7.94 -5.35 4.98
CA ASN A 351 9.35 -5.00 5.05
C ASN A 351 9.79 -5.02 6.53
N THR A 352 10.81 -5.83 6.83
CA THR A 352 11.27 -6.04 8.21
C THR A 352 11.67 -4.72 8.89
N ASP A 353 12.32 -3.82 8.17
CA ASP A 353 12.76 -2.54 8.73
C ASP A 353 11.59 -1.61 9.05
N ILE A 354 10.50 -1.67 8.26
CA ILE A 354 9.26 -0.91 8.53
C ILE A 354 8.55 -1.50 9.75
N PHE A 355 8.39 -2.83 9.79
CA PHE A 355 7.74 -3.50 10.91
C PHE A 355 8.49 -3.26 12.23
N MET A 356 9.81 -3.32 12.20
CA MET A 356 10.65 -3.07 13.38
C MET A 356 10.55 -1.65 13.93
N LEU A 357 10.03 -0.68 13.16
CA LEU A 357 9.79 0.68 13.68
C LEU A 357 8.86 0.71 14.89
N GLU A 358 8.00 -0.27 15.10
CA GLU A 358 7.19 -0.35 16.32
C GLU A 358 8.06 -0.47 17.59
N ASN A 359 9.17 -1.21 17.50
CA ASN A 359 9.99 -1.64 18.64
C ASN A 359 11.31 -0.84 18.79
N VAL A 360 11.72 -0.05 17.79
CA VAL A 360 12.98 0.71 17.84
C VAL A 360 12.77 2.02 18.61
N GLU A 361 13.66 2.33 19.55
CA GLU A 361 13.56 3.59 20.32
C GLU A 361 13.94 4.82 19.49
N GLN A 362 14.90 4.69 18.57
CA GLN A 362 15.40 5.78 17.73
C GLN A 362 15.06 5.55 16.26
N LEU A 363 14.61 6.60 15.58
CA LEU A 363 14.42 6.57 14.12
C LEU A 363 15.79 6.51 13.42
N PRO A 364 15.90 5.81 12.28
CA PRO A 364 17.08 5.93 11.42
C PRO A 364 17.27 7.39 10.96
N GLU A 365 18.49 7.80 10.74
CA GLU A 365 18.85 9.18 10.35
C GLU A 365 18.12 9.62 9.07
N VAL A 366 17.87 8.66 8.15
CA VAL A 366 17.12 8.88 6.91
C VAL A 366 15.95 7.88 6.87
N PRO A 367 14.77 8.24 7.38
CA PRO A 367 13.59 7.36 7.37
C PRO A 367 13.22 6.83 5.98
N ASP A 368 13.46 7.60 4.93
CA ASP A 368 13.16 7.22 3.55
C ASP A 368 14.11 6.14 2.98
N ALA A 369 15.25 5.88 3.61
CA ALA A 369 16.21 4.87 3.18
C ALA A 369 15.73 3.42 3.40
N ILE A 370 14.70 3.22 4.25
CA ILE A 370 14.13 1.89 4.53
C ILE A 370 13.14 1.42 3.44
N TYR A 371 12.73 2.32 2.53
CA TYR A 371 11.82 1.96 1.45
C TYR A 371 12.57 1.53 0.19
N LYS A 372 12.05 0.54 -0.49
CA LYS A 372 12.34 0.31 -1.90
C LYS A 372 11.25 0.94 -2.76
N SER A 373 11.62 1.65 -3.80
CA SER A 373 10.70 2.12 -4.83
C SER A 373 10.50 1.10 -5.95
N ILE A 374 11.45 0.18 -6.13
CA ILE A 374 11.40 -0.87 -7.15
C ILE A 374 11.72 -2.23 -6.51
N GLY A 375 10.76 -3.16 -6.62
CA GLY A 375 10.88 -4.52 -6.07
C GLY A 375 10.71 -4.58 -4.54
N TYR A 376 11.00 -5.74 -3.97
CA TYR A 376 10.84 -6.05 -2.55
C TYR A 376 12.21 -6.21 -1.86
N PRO A 377 12.31 -5.94 -0.56
CA PRO A 377 13.55 -6.18 0.20
C PRO A 377 13.82 -7.69 0.33
N ASP A 378 15.08 -8.01 0.65
CA ASP A 378 15.51 -9.40 0.79
C ASP A 378 14.95 -10.09 2.04
N ARG A 379 14.38 -9.34 2.96
CA ARG A 379 13.82 -9.83 4.22
C ARG A 379 12.44 -9.26 4.44
N MET A 380 11.46 -10.15 4.54
CA MET A 380 10.07 -9.83 4.84
C MET A 380 9.66 -10.49 6.15
N THR A 381 8.98 -9.76 7.01
CA THR A 381 8.43 -10.28 8.27
C THR A 381 6.97 -10.65 8.07
N VAL A 382 6.60 -11.86 8.48
CA VAL A 382 5.21 -12.30 8.54
C VAL A 382 4.55 -11.62 9.75
N VAL A 383 3.67 -10.65 9.47
CA VAL A 383 2.93 -9.93 10.50
C VAL A 383 1.69 -10.72 10.90
N TYR A 384 1.08 -11.42 9.95
CA TYR A 384 -0.09 -12.26 10.16
C TYR A 384 0.00 -13.51 9.25
N PRO A 385 -0.42 -14.73 9.68
CA PRO A 385 -0.85 -15.09 11.03
C PRO A 385 0.27 -15.00 12.08
N HIS A 386 -0.12 -14.76 13.34
CA HIS A 386 0.85 -14.69 14.43
C HIS A 386 1.45 -16.06 14.70
N THR A 387 2.77 -16.15 14.68
CA THR A 387 3.46 -17.35 15.16
C THR A 387 3.44 -17.39 16.68
N SER A 388 2.85 -18.45 17.23
CA SER A 388 2.86 -18.71 18.68
C SER A 388 4.29 -19.02 19.13
N GLY A 389 5.02 -18.00 19.61
CA GLY A 389 6.39 -18.15 20.12
C GLY A 389 7.25 -16.92 19.90
N SER A 390 8.38 -16.83 20.58
CA SER A 390 9.28 -15.68 20.61
C SER A 390 10.08 -15.42 19.32
N ALA A 391 9.91 -16.23 18.27
CA ALA A 391 10.59 -16.07 17.00
C ALA A 391 9.61 -15.60 15.90
N GLN A 392 9.73 -14.34 15.46
CA GLN A 392 9.04 -13.88 14.27
C GLN A 392 9.52 -14.66 13.05
N LEU A 393 8.57 -15.15 12.25
CA LEU A 393 8.89 -15.82 10.99
C LEU A 393 9.30 -14.74 9.96
N ASN A 394 10.53 -14.84 9.48
CA ASN A 394 11.03 -14.01 8.40
C ASN A 394 11.17 -14.87 7.15
N LEU A 395 10.66 -14.38 6.03
CA LEU A 395 10.88 -14.99 4.72
C LEU A 395 12.12 -14.39 4.06
N SER A 396 12.90 -15.25 3.44
CA SER A 396 14.06 -14.86 2.63
C SER A 396 13.63 -14.46 1.22
N ALA A 397 14.50 -13.77 0.50
CA ALA A 397 14.25 -13.40 -0.90
C ALA A 397 13.88 -14.63 -1.74
N GLY A 398 12.69 -14.59 -2.33
CA GLY A 398 12.14 -15.65 -3.20
C GLY A 398 11.20 -16.63 -2.52
N GLU A 399 11.11 -16.64 -1.21
CA GLU A 399 10.04 -17.35 -0.51
C GLU A 399 8.79 -16.47 -0.53
N LEU A 400 7.68 -16.99 -1.08
CA LEU A 400 6.44 -16.23 -1.26
C LEU A 400 5.45 -16.40 -0.11
N LEU A 401 5.41 -17.60 0.44
CA LEU A 401 4.45 -18.02 1.47
C LEU A 401 5.19 -18.63 2.65
N PRO A 402 4.68 -18.44 3.87
CA PRO A 402 5.09 -19.26 5.01
C PRO A 402 4.81 -20.75 4.72
N ASP A 403 5.64 -21.63 5.23
CA ASP A 403 5.39 -23.07 5.13
C ASP A 403 4.14 -23.42 5.97
N THR A 404 3.04 -23.71 5.29
CA THR A 404 1.74 -24.01 5.92
C THR A 404 1.47 -25.51 6.04
N GLY A 405 2.44 -26.36 5.66
CA GLY A 405 2.31 -27.81 5.60
C GLY A 405 1.66 -28.29 4.28
N ASN A 406 1.82 -29.58 3.97
CA ASN A 406 1.23 -30.19 2.79
C ASN A 406 -0.29 -30.34 2.97
N SER A 407 -1.07 -29.52 2.26
CA SER A 407 -2.49 -29.78 2.02
C SER A 407 -2.63 -30.64 0.75
N GLU A 408 -3.59 -31.58 0.76
CA GLU A 408 -3.97 -32.36 -0.43
C GLU A 408 -4.91 -31.59 -1.37
N ASP A 409 -5.45 -30.44 -0.92
CA ASP A 409 -6.38 -29.60 -1.68
C ASP A 409 -5.64 -28.59 -2.56
N THR A 410 -6.27 -28.22 -3.68
CA THR A 410 -5.76 -27.14 -4.56
C THR A 410 -6.05 -25.77 -3.98
N HIS A 411 -5.06 -24.87 -4.07
CA HIS A 411 -5.14 -23.54 -3.51
C HIS A 411 -5.09 -22.45 -4.56
N ILE A 412 -5.80 -21.35 -4.27
CA ILE A 412 -5.73 -20.10 -5.04
C ILE A 412 -5.16 -19.04 -4.11
N TYR A 413 -3.98 -18.55 -4.42
CA TYR A 413 -3.31 -17.47 -3.70
C TYR A 413 -3.34 -16.19 -4.53
N LEU A 414 -3.93 -15.12 -3.98
CA LEU A 414 -3.93 -13.81 -4.61
C LEU A 414 -2.97 -12.91 -3.86
N PHE A 415 -1.92 -12.48 -4.54
CA PHE A 415 -0.90 -11.55 -4.05
C PHE A 415 -1.25 -10.14 -4.49
N ALA A 416 -1.31 -9.22 -3.55
CA ALA A 416 -1.57 -7.81 -3.81
C ALA A 416 -0.52 -6.94 -3.10
N PRO A 417 -0.06 -5.84 -3.73
CA PRO A 417 0.93 -4.96 -3.13
C PRO A 417 0.33 -4.18 -1.97
N VAL A 418 1.15 -3.94 -0.96
CA VAL A 418 0.86 -2.97 0.11
C VAL A 418 1.94 -1.89 0.01
N HIS A 419 1.55 -0.70 -0.41
CA HIS A 419 2.48 0.36 -0.74
C HIS A 419 1.89 1.75 -0.43
N PHE A 420 2.74 2.75 -0.37
CA PHE A 420 2.35 4.13 -0.38
C PHE A 420 3.06 4.85 -1.53
N ARG A 421 2.31 5.27 -2.55
CA ARG A 421 2.85 5.73 -3.83
C ARG A 421 3.87 4.72 -4.37
N GLU A 422 5.09 5.18 -4.74
CA GLU A 422 6.19 4.32 -5.18
C GLU A 422 6.89 3.53 -4.06
N ARG A 423 6.55 3.80 -2.79
CA ARG A 423 7.22 3.21 -1.62
C ARG A 423 6.59 1.87 -1.28
N GLU A 424 7.34 0.83 -1.39
CA GLU A 424 6.91 -0.52 -1.04
C GLU A 424 6.93 -0.69 0.49
N ILE A 425 5.81 -1.20 1.04
CA ILE A 425 5.65 -1.52 2.47
C ILE A 425 5.64 -3.04 2.67
N GLY A 426 5.02 -3.77 1.76
CA GLY A 426 4.88 -5.20 1.84
C GLY A 426 3.91 -5.76 0.81
N TYR A 427 3.37 -6.93 1.09
CA TYR A 427 2.31 -7.53 0.30
C TYR A 427 1.34 -8.33 1.15
N LEU A 428 0.12 -8.41 0.64
CA LEU A 428 -0.97 -9.19 1.20
C LEU A 428 -1.18 -10.43 0.34
N ILE A 429 -1.45 -11.57 0.99
CA ILE A 429 -1.86 -12.79 0.32
C ILE A 429 -3.24 -13.18 0.82
N LEU A 430 -4.17 -13.37 -0.10
CA LEU A 430 -5.50 -13.88 0.18
C LEU A 430 -5.60 -15.29 -0.38
N GLU A 431 -5.87 -16.24 0.49
CA GLU A 431 -6.04 -17.64 0.11
C GLU A 431 -7.52 -17.97 -0.04
N ASN A 432 -7.91 -18.53 -1.19
CA ASN A 432 -9.28 -18.96 -1.50
C ASN A 432 -10.37 -17.89 -1.26
N CYS A 433 -10.03 -16.60 -1.49
CA CYS A 433 -10.90 -15.46 -1.24
C CYS A 433 -11.86 -15.21 -2.43
N ASP A 434 -12.95 -15.96 -2.49
CA ASP A 434 -13.90 -15.91 -3.61
C ASP A 434 -14.85 -14.70 -3.54
N TYR A 435 -15.22 -14.30 -2.33
CA TYR A 435 -16.23 -13.25 -2.13
C TYR A 435 -15.80 -11.91 -2.73
N LEU A 436 -14.60 -11.45 -2.40
CA LEU A 436 -14.10 -10.15 -2.88
C LEU A 436 -13.95 -10.11 -4.41
N THR A 437 -13.46 -11.21 -5.01
CA THR A 437 -13.28 -11.29 -6.46
C THR A 437 -14.61 -11.35 -7.18
N ARG A 438 -15.59 -12.11 -6.65
CA ARG A 438 -16.93 -12.26 -7.22
C ARG A 438 -17.73 -10.96 -7.20
N HIS A 439 -17.63 -10.20 -6.12
CA HIS A 439 -18.37 -8.96 -5.93
C HIS A 439 -17.61 -7.70 -6.32
N GLN A 440 -16.40 -7.84 -6.86
CA GLN A 440 -15.56 -6.73 -7.35
C GLN A 440 -15.15 -5.71 -6.26
N PHE A 441 -15.12 -6.16 -5.00
CA PHE A 441 -14.78 -5.29 -3.85
C PHE A 441 -13.31 -5.37 -3.42
N LEU A 442 -12.55 -6.23 -4.09
CA LEU A 442 -11.15 -6.46 -3.74
C LEU A 442 -10.32 -5.17 -3.76
N PHE A 443 -10.48 -4.36 -4.78
CA PHE A 443 -9.73 -3.11 -4.91
C PHE A 443 -10.00 -2.14 -3.75
N GLU A 444 -11.27 -1.92 -3.44
CA GLU A 444 -11.67 -1.02 -2.37
C GLU A 444 -11.11 -1.47 -1.02
N THR A 445 -11.21 -2.77 -0.72
CA THR A 445 -10.69 -3.36 0.51
C THR A 445 -9.16 -3.19 0.61
N LEU A 446 -8.43 -3.53 -0.45
CA LEU A 446 -6.97 -3.40 -0.46
C LEU A 446 -6.52 -1.93 -0.35
N ARG A 447 -7.20 -1.02 -1.03
CA ARG A 447 -6.93 0.42 -0.94
C ARG A 447 -7.16 0.95 0.47
N THR A 448 -8.28 0.61 1.10
CA THR A 448 -8.59 0.99 2.48
C THR A 448 -7.53 0.49 3.43
N PHE A 449 -7.15 -0.77 3.28
CA PHE A 449 -6.11 -1.38 4.10
C PHE A 449 -4.73 -0.72 3.91
N GLY A 450 -4.31 -0.48 2.66
CA GLY A 450 -3.06 0.24 2.37
C GLY A 450 -3.05 1.66 2.97
N THR A 451 -4.17 2.40 2.88
CA THR A 451 -4.31 3.72 3.49
C THR A 451 -4.19 3.67 5.01
N ALA A 452 -4.78 2.66 5.65
CA ALA A 452 -4.70 2.49 7.10
C ALA A 452 -3.27 2.15 7.56
N ILE A 453 -2.56 1.29 6.84
CA ILE A 453 -1.13 0.99 7.11
C ILE A 453 -0.30 2.26 7.04
N GLU A 454 -0.48 3.08 6.01
CA GLU A 454 0.22 4.34 5.87
C GLU A 454 -0.08 5.31 7.01
N ALA A 455 -1.35 5.47 7.37
CA ALA A 455 -1.76 6.32 8.49
C ALA A 455 -1.12 5.86 9.81
N LEU A 456 -1.09 4.56 10.07
CA LEU A 456 -0.43 3.98 11.23
C LEU A 456 1.08 4.24 11.21
N TYR A 457 1.74 4.02 10.07
CA TYR A 457 3.15 4.33 9.90
C TYR A 457 3.45 5.81 10.21
N GLY A 458 2.67 6.73 9.63
CA GLY A 458 2.79 8.16 9.92
C GLY A 458 2.61 8.49 11.40
N LYS A 459 1.63 7.87 12.07
CA LYS A 459 1.39 8.01 13.52
C LYS A 459 2.57 7.52 14.36
N LEU A 460 3.19 6.40 13.98
CA LEU A 460 4.38 5.85 14.65
C LEU A 460 5.59 6.78 14.49
N ILE A 461 5.87 7.24 13.28
CA ILE A 461 6.96 8.19 13.01
C ILE A 461 6.77 9.49 13.80
N LEU A 462 5.56 10.06 13.78
CA LEU A 462 5.27 11.29 14.49
C LEU A 462 5.44 11.14 16.01
N ARG A 463 4.96 10.04 16.59
CA ARG A 463 5.15 9.73 18.02
C ARG A 463 6.64 9.68 18.39
N LYS A 464 7.46 9.03 17.57
CA LYS A 464 8.92 8.92 17.81
C LYS A 464 9.64 10.26 17.67
N LYS A 465 9.32 11.02 16.62
CA LYS A 465 9.86 12.38 16.45
C LYS A 465 9.49 13.28 17.63
N ASN A 466 8.24 13.22 18.10
CA ASN A 466 7.83 13.97 19.28
C ASN A 466 8.56 13.54 20.56
N LYS A 467 8.83 12.22 20.72
CA LYS A 467 9.64 11.71 21.84
C LYS A 467 11.08 12.26 21.77
N GLN A 468 11.72 12.20 20.59
CA GLN A 468 13.06 12.75 20.37
C GLN A 468 13.11 14.27 20.62
N LEU A 469 12.17 15.02 20.07
CA LEU A 469 12.05 16.46 20.32
C LEU A 469 11.86 16.76 21.80
N SER A 470 11.02 15.99 22.49
CA SER A 470 10.83 16.16 23.93
C SER A 470 12.10 15.88 24.72
N GLN A 471 12.89 14.89 24.34
CA GLN A 471 14.18 14.61 24.97
C GLN A 471 15.19 15.75 24.75
N LEU A 472 15.32 16.25 23.53
CA LEU A 472 16.16 17.42 23.23
C LEU A 472 15.70 18.68 23.95
N TYR A 473 14.39 18.82 24.19
CA TYR A 473 13.79 19.97 24.83
C TYR A 473 14.01 20.02 26.35
N ILE A 474 14.20 18.87 27.01
CA ILE A 474 14.36 18.77 28.47
C ILE A 474 15.80 18.50 28.94
N HIS A 475 16.74 18.26 28.02
CA HIS A 475 18.15 18.07 28.36
C HIS A 475 19.01 19.30 28.02
N ASP A 476 20.05 19.52 28.79
CA ASP A 476 21.08 20.55 28.51
C ASP A 476 22.16 19.98 27.58
N PRO A 477 22.38 20.58 26.40
CA PRO A 477 23.31 20.02 25.41
C PRO A 477 24.78 19.99 25.82
N LEU A 478 25.19 20.85 26.78
CA LEU A 478 26.56 20.89 27.26
C LEU A 478 26.85 19.81 28.31
N THR A 479 25.89 19.55 29.19
CA THR A 479 26.09 18.70 30.38
C THR A 479 25.46 17.33 30.29
N GLY A 480 24.46 17.14 29.38
CA GLY A 480 23.66 15.92 29.29
C GLY A 480 22.65 15.76 30.43
N LEU A 481 22.73 16.56 31.50
CA LEU A 481 21.72 16.62 32.57
C LEU A 481 20.39 17.19 32.02
N TYR A 482 19.35 17.08 32.82
CA TYR A 482 18.10 17.81 32.52
C TYR A 482 18.36 19.32 32.52
N ASN A 483 17.66 20.05 31.69
CA ASN A 483 17.68 21.52 31.67
C ASN A 483 16.56 22.10 32.56
N ARG A 484 16.49 23.44 32.66
CA ARG A 484 15.46 24.12 33.47
C ARG A 484 14.01 23.78 33.08
N MET A 485 13.76 23.38 31.83
CA MET A 485 12.40 22.97 31.40
C MET A 485 11.94 21.65 32.05
N ALA A 486 12.89 20.82 32.48
CA ALA A 486 12.58 19.60 33.23
C ALA A 486 12.01 19.88 34.63
N TYR A 487 12.20 21.07 35.17
CA TYR A 487 11.59 21.46 36.44
C TYR A 487 10.07 21.28 36.42
N GLU A 488 9.38 21.84 35.42
CA GLU A 488 7.94 21.76 35.33
C GLU A 488 7.46 20.38 34.89
N LYS A 489 8.17 19.73 33.97
CA LYS A 489 7.72 18.49 33.36
C LYS A 489 8.06 17.24 34.17
N LEU A 490 9.12 17.24 34.94
CA LEU A 490 9.61 16.06 35.67
C LEU A 490 9.73 16.30 37.17
N ALA A 491 10.44 17.37 37.60
CA ALA A 491 10.78 17.58 39.00
C ALA A 491 9.54 17.94 39.85
N LEU A 492 8.70 18.87 39.37
CA LEU A 492 7.49 19.27 40.06
C LEU A 492 6.45 18.14 40.19
N PRO A 493 6.13 17.36 39.14
CA PRO A 493 5.25 16.20 39.29
C PRO A 493 5.80 15.11 40.23
N LEU A 494 7.12 14.84 40.17
CA LEU A 494 7.77 13.89 41.06
C LEU A 494 7.65 14.35 42.53
N PHE A 495 7.95 15.62 42.78
CA PHE A 495 7.83 16.23 44.10
C PHE A 495 6.40 16.15 44.65
N GLN A 496 5.41 16.57 43.83
CA GLN A 496 3.98 16.52 44.22
C GLN A 496 3.53 15.10 44.53
N LYS A 497 3.95 14.12 43.73
CA LYS A 497 3.66 12.70 43.99
C LYS A 497 4.25 12.24 45.32
N CYS A 498 5.50 12.54 45.59
CA CYS A 498 6.15 12.16 46.85
C CYS A 498 5.48 12.82 48.05
N MET A 499 5.15 14.10 48.00
CA MET A 499 4.43 14.80 49.06
C MET A 499 3.04 14.20 49.31
N GLY A 500 2.30 13.84 48.27
CA GLY A 500 1.02 13.16 48.35
C GLY A 500 1.10 11.77 48.97
N GLU A 501 2.23 11.07 48.82
CA GLU A 501 2.54 9.75 49.40
C GLU A 501 3.21 9.86 50.78
N SER A 502 3.35 11.04 51.37
CA SER A 502 4.07 11.32 52.61
C SER A 502 5.53 10.82 52.59
N ARG A 503 6.18 10.90 51.43
CA ARG A 503 7.59 10.52 51.25
C ARG A 503 8.46 11.76 51.25
N SER A 504 9.55 11.74 51.98
CA SER A 504 10.53 12.81 51.98
C SER A 504 11.20 12.97 50.62
N VAL A 505 11.59 14.21 50.27
CA VAL A 505 12.36 14.52 49.05
C VAL A 505 13.57 15.35 49.44
N GLY A 506 14.76 14.88 49.03
CA GLY A 506 15.98 15.66 49.17
C GLY A 506 16.11 16.66 48.00
N ILE A 507 16.42 17.91 48.35
CA ILE A 507 16.67 18.96 47.34
C ILE A 507 18.12 19.42 47.57
N LEU A 508 18.95 19.33 46.53
CA LEU A 508 20.29 19.90 46.49
C LEU A 508 20.29 21.09 45.53
N PHE A 509 20.96 22.17 45.95
CA PHE A 509 21.35 23.27 45.09
C PHE A 509 22.87 23.34 45.01
N ILE A 510 23.41 23.35 43.81
CA ILE A 510 24.86 23.25 43.55
C ILE A 510 25.25 24.38 42.62
N ASP A 511 26.29 25.14 42.97
CA ASP A 511 26.83 26.26 42.17
C ASP A 511 28.33 26.03 41.91
N ALA A 512 28.74 26.17 40.66
CA ALA A 512 30.13 26.03 40.26
C ALA A 512 30.97 27.21 40.78
N ASP A 513 31.96 26.89 41.62
CA ASP A 513 32.85 27.92 42.17
C ASP A 513 33.86 28.41 41.12
N HIS A 514 34.19 29.70 41.16
CA HIS A 514 35.22 30.33 40.34
C HIS A 514 35.02 30.28 38.82
N LEU A 515 33.81 29.98 38.30
CA LEU A 515 33.57 29.86 36.85
C LEU A 515 33.95 31.14 36.09
N LYS A 516 33.66 32.32 36.64
CA LYS A 516 34.05 33.58 36.03
C LYS A 516 35.57 33.71 35.90
N TYR A 517 36.33 33.32 36.95
CA TYR A 517 37.77 33.34 36.92
C TYR A 517 38.34 32.36 35.86
N ILE A 518 37.75 31.18 35.75
CA ILE A 518 38.11 30.20 34.72
C ILE A 518 37.87 30.78 33.32
N ASN A 519 36.69 31.34 33.08
CA ASN A 519 36.34 31.96 31.80
C ASN A 519 37.29 33.11 31.42
N ASP A 520 37.57 34.01 32.40
CA ASP A 520 38.36 35.20 32.14
C ASP A 520 39.88 34.91 31.91
N ASN A 521 40.42 33.83 32.50
CA ASN A 521 41.85 33.48 32.42
C ASN A 521 42.15 32.33 31.43
N PHE A 522 41.22 31.40 31.21
CA PHE A 522 41.43 30.17 30.40
C PHE A 522 40.47 30.06 29.22
N GLY A 523 39.54 31.00 29.09
CA GLY A 523 38.55 31.02 28.01
C GLY A 523 37.29 30.22 28.30
N HIS A 524 36.23 30.51 27.51
CA HIS A 524 34.90 29.91 27.68
C HIS A 524 34.87 28.40 27.47
N ASP A 525 35.74 27.86 26.64
CA ASP A 525 35.83 26.41 26.42
C ASP A 525 36.26 25.67 27.69
N MET A 526 37.18 26.24 28.46
CA MET A 526 37.61 25.69 29.75
C MET A 526 36.52 25.83 30.82
N GLY A 527 35.75 26.91 30.79
CA GLY A 527 34.55 27.05 31.63
C GLY A 527 33.48 26.02 31.32
N ASN A 528 33.24 25.78 30.05
CA ASN A 528 32.33 24.72 29.60
C ASN A 528 32.80 23.33 30.03
N LEU A 529 34.12 23.07 29.96
CA LEU A 529 34.71 21.82 30.42
C LEU A 529 34.55 21.65 31.95
N ALA A 530 34.72 22.71 32.73
CA ALA A 530 34.50 22.70 34.18
C ALA A 530 33.03 22.36 34.51
N ILE A 531 32.08 23.01 33.84
CA ILE A 531 30.61 22.73 33.98
C ILE A 531 30.31 21.28 33.63
N SER A 532 30.84 20.75 32.51
CA SER A 532 30.60 19.36 32.08
C SER A 532 31.18 18.35 33.07
N ASN A 533 32.32 18.63 33.68
CA ASN A 533 32.90 17.75 34.71
C ASN A 533 32.05 17.76 36.00
N ILE A 534 31.59 18.92 36.46
CA ILE A 534 30.70 19.02 37.62
C ILE A 534 29.41 18.22 37.35
N ALA A 535 28.80 18.39 36.18
CA ALA A 535 27.63 17.66 35.79
C ALA A 535 27.84 16.13 35.75
N SER A 536 29.00 15.69 35.23
CA SER A 536 29.36 14.25 35.19
C SER A 536 29.53 13.66 36.60
N VAL A 537 30.11 14.43 37.54
CA VAL A 537 30.21 14.02 38.94
C VAL A 537 28.84 13.96 39.60
N ILE A 538 27.97 14.95 39.38
CA ILE A 538 26.56 14.93 39.87
C ILE A 538 25.84 13.70 39.33
N GLN A 539 25.90 13.44 38.04
CA GLN A 539 25.25 12.30 37.42
C GLN A 539 25.71 10.95 37.94
N ARG A 540 27.01 10.82 38.23
CA ARG A 540 27.61 9.58 38.77
C ARG A 540 27.16 9.26 40.18
N HIS A 541 26.97 10.27 41.04
CA HIS A 541 26.66 10.07 42.46
C HIS A 541 25.17 10.16 42.80
N CYS A 542 24.37 10.87 41.98
CA CYS A 542 22.93 10.92 42.17
C CYS A 542 22.29 9.55 41.95
N PRO A 543 21.30 9.15 42.76
CA PRO A 543 20.52 7.94 42.55
C PRO A 543 19.82 7.94 41.19
N LEU A 544 19.58 6.75 40.61
CA LEU A 544 18.93 6.61 39.31
C LEU A 544 17.50 7.19 39.21
N ASN A 545 16.83 7.29 40.37
CA ASN A 545 15.49 7.87 40.46
C ASN A 545 15.49 9.38 40.77
N ALA A 546 16.67 10.00 40.87
CA ALA A 546 16.81 11.44 41.07
C ALA A 546 16.68 12.21 39.75
N ILE A 547 16.16 13.42 39.84
CA ILE A 547 16.17 14.39 38.72
C ILE A 547 17.27 15.40 38.99
N ALA A 548 18.39 15.26 38.30
CA ALA A 548 19.49 16.20 38.31
C ALA A 548 19.40 17.11 37.09
N MET A 549 19.37 18.42 37.30
CA MET A 549 19.17 19.41 36.23
C MET A 549 20.18 20.57 36.33
N ARG A 550 20.57 21.09 35.17
CA ARG A 550 21.23 22.39 35.06
C ARG A 550 20.18 23.48 35.11
N TYR A 551 20.11 24.18 36.24
CA TYR A 551 19.03 25.12 36.54
C TYR A 551 19.35 26.54 36.04
N GLY A 552 20.64 26.92 36.04
CA GLY A 552 21.16 28.18 35.52
C GLY A 552 22.47 27.98 34.73
N GLY A 553 23.24 29.04 34.50
CA GLY A 553 24.51 28.95 33.78
C GLY A 553 25.52 28.04 34.47
N ASP A 554 25.70 28.22 35.78
CA ASP A 554 26.63 27.54 36.70
C ASP A 554 25.90 26.83 37.84
N GLU A 555 24.57 26.82 37.81
CA GLU A 555 23.72 26.33 38.89
C GLU A 555 23.07 24.97 38.50
N PHE A 556 23.09 24.04 39.45
CA PHE A 556 22.47 22.73 39.29
C PHE A 556 21.49 22.46 40.45
N VAL A 557 20.39 21.78 40.17
CA VAL A 557 19.41 21.35 41.16
C VAL A 557 19.21 19.85 41.03
N CYS A 558 19.22 19.15 42.20
CA CYS A 558 18.87 17.73 42.24
C CYS A 558 17.63 17.53 43.13
N VAL A 559 16.65 16.79 42.61
CA VAL A 559 15.43 16.39 43.33
C VAL A 559 15.46 14.87 43.51
N ILE A 560 15.58 14.42 44.76
CA ILE A 560 15.88 13.02 45.12
C ILE A 560 14.74 12.45 45.97
N PRO A 561 13.90 11.58 45.44
CA PRO A 561 12.76 11.03 46.20
C PRO A 561 13.19 9.97 47.21
N GLY A 562 12.54 9.97 48.39
CA GLY A 562 12.71 8.94 49.42
C GLY A 562 14.08 8.91 50.10
N THR A 563 14.72 10.08 50.27
CA THR A 563 16.02 10.21 50.89
C THR A 563 15.91 10.85 52.28
N ASP A 564 16.91 10.61 53.13
CA ASP A 564 17.04 11.19 54.46
C ASP A 564 18.23 12.13 54.57
N GLN A 565 18.37 12.81 55.72
CA GLN A 565 19.40 13.77 56.01
C GLN A 565 20.82 13.16 55.93
N GLN A 566 20.98 11.90 56.37
CA GLN A 566 22.31 11.24 56.38
C GLN A 566 22.77 10.91 54.95
N GLN A 567 21.83 10.46 54.13
CA GLN A 567 22.08 10.17 52.72
C GLN A 567 22.48 11.43 51.93
N LEU A 568 21.84 12.59 52.22
CA LEU A 568 22.20 13.85 51.60
C LEU A 568 23.58 14.36 52.01
N VAL A 569 23.92 14.21 53.30
CA VAL A 569 25.28 14.54 53.80
C VAL A 569 26.33 13.68 53.09
N LEU A 570 26.06 12.37 52.98
CA LEU A 570 26.97 11.47 52.28
C LEU A 570 27.11 11.81 50.81
N LEU A 571 26.02 12.14 50.12
CA LEU A 571 26.01 12.53 48.72
C LEU A 571 26.80 13.83 48.46
N GLU A 572 26.61 14.85 49.33
CA GLU A 572 27.36 16.09 49.28
C GLU A 572 28.86 15.82 49.43
N GLN A 573 29.27 14.98 50.41
CA GLN A 573 30.66 14.59 50.59
C GLN A 573 31.23 13.84 49.40
N GLN A 574 30.49 12.90 48.81
CA GLN A 574 30.92 12.15 47.63
C GLN A 574 31.14 13.06 46.43
N ILE A 575 30.22 13.98 46.17
CA ILE A 575 30.36 14.95 45.09
C ILE A 575 31.58 15.84 45.34
N THR A 576 31.70 16.41 46.54
CA THR A 576 32.82 17.31 46.91
C THR A 576 34.18 16.61 46.81
N ASN A 577 34.29 15.38 47.33
CA ASN A 577 35.53 14.59 47.23
C ASN A 577 35.90 14.24 45.79
N SER A 578 34.91 13.91 44.96
CA SER A 578 35.17 13.61 43.56
C SER A 578 35.62 14.82 42.76
N LEU A 579 35.07 16.00 43.03
CA LEU A 579 35.53 17.26 42.43
C LEU A 579 36.97 17.62 42.90
N SER A 580 37.28 17.48 44.20
CA SER A 580 38.63 17.70 44.74
C SER A 580 39.64 16.74 44.09
N GLY A 581 39.28 15.47 43.90
CA GLY A 581 40.16 14.50 43.24
C GLY A 581 40.45 14.83 41.77
N LEU A 582 39.54 15.50 41.05
CA LEU A 582 39.82 16.00 39.70
C LEU A 582 40.88 17.12 39.72
N SER A 583 40.86 17.97 40.74
CA SER A 583 41.82 19.08 40.91
C SER A 583 43.19 18.59 41.37
N GLU A 584 43.28 17.59 42.28
CA GLU A 584 44.53 17.04 42.82
C GLU A 584 45.35 16.25 41.77
N ASN A 585 44.70 15.66 40.78
CA ASN A 585 45.36 14.89 39.74
C ASN A 585 46.06 15.75 38.66
N ASN A 586 46.13 17.08 38.82
CA ASN A 586 46.70 18.03 37.86
C ASN A 586 46.20 17.88 36.43
N LEU A 587 44.94 17.42 36.27
CA LEU A 587 44.30 17.29 34.97
C LEU A 587 43.93 18.64 34.34
N PHE A 588 43.85 19.68 35.18
CA PHE A 588 43.50 21.05 34.80
C PHE A 588 44.39 22.07 35.49
N ASP A 589 44.73 23.16 34.81
CA ASP A 589 45.50 24.28 35.36
C ASP A 589 44.68 25.16 36.33
N PHE A 590 43.47 24.74 36.67
CA PHE A 590 42.57 25.44 37.58
C PHE A 590 41.75 24.42 38.42
N PRO A 591 41.32 24.79 39.62
CA PRO A 591 40.51 23.91 40.46
C PRO A 591 39.07 23.84 39.94
N ILE A 592 38.50 22.63 39.88
CA ILE A 592 37.08 22.40 39.65
C ILE A 592 36.41 22.17 40.99
N GLU A 593 35.68 23.17 41.46
CA GLU A 593 35.02 23.16 42.76
C GLU A 593 33.53 23.57 42.61
N ALA A 594 32.70 23.12 43.53
CA ALA A 594 31.32 23.55 43.62
C ALA A 594 30.87 23.70 45.08
N SER A 595 30.06 24.68 45.36
CA SER A 595 29.39 24.88 46.64
C SER A 595 28.04 24.21 46.64
N ILE A 596 27.73 23.42 47.67
CA ILE A 596 26.51 22.59 47.75
C ILE A 596 25.73 22.97 48.99
N GLY A 597 24.42 23.22 48.82
CA GLY A 597 23.45 23.33 49.89
C GLY A 597 22.32 22.32 49.71
N PHE A 598 21.79 21.78 50.77
CA PHE A 598 20.70 20.79 50.69
C PHE A 598 19.71 20.92 51.82
N VAL A 599 18.47 20.46 51.53
CA VAL A 599 17.36 20.41 52.50
C VAL A 599 16.52 19.14 52.29
N ILE A 600 15.82 18.71 53.32
CA ILE A 600 14.76 17.70 53.21
C ILE A 600 13.43 18.41 53.11
N ALA A 601 12.68 18.07 52.11
CA ALA A 601 11.28 18.45 51.96
C ALA A 601 10.36 17.39 52.58
N ASP A 602 9.66 17.78 53.62
CA ASP A 602 8.80 16.94 54.43
C ASP A 602 7.46 17.64 54.78
N ASN A 603 7.32 18.93 54.49
CA ASN A 603 6.09 19.67 54.68
C ASN A 603 5.32 19.84 53.34
N PRO A 604 4.14 19.23 53.18
CA PRO A 604 3.36 19.31 51.94
C PRO A 604 2.73 20.70 51.65
N GLU A 605 2.75 21.62 52.63
CA GLU A 605 2.25 22.99 52.41
C GLU A 605 3.24 23.89 51.66
N LEU A 606 4.50 23.51 51.60
CA LEU A 606 5.54 24.26 50.89
C LEU A 606 5.73 23.75 49.48
N SER A 607 6.01 24.67 48.55
CA SER A 607 6.26 24.33 47.16
C SER A 607 7.68 23.81 46.93
N LEU A 608 7.90 23.09 45.83
CA LEU A 608 9.25 22.71 45.41
C LEU A 608 10.19 23.94 45.30
N ASN A 609 9.68 25.08 44.85
CA ASN A 609 10.44 26.31 44.70
C ASN A 609 10.88 26.87 46.06
N ASP A 610 10.08 26.76 47.12
CA ASP A 610 10.44 27.17 48.48
C ASP A 610 11.62 26.35 48.98
N TYR A 611 11.62 25.04 48.75
CA TYR A 611 12.73 24.17 49.14
C TYR A 611 14.00 24.39 48.32
N ILE A 612 13.88 24.72 47.02
CA ILE A 612 15.00 25.10 46.21
C ILE A 612 15.64 26.38 46.75
N ASN A 613 14.87 27.39 47.14
CA ASN A 613 15.34 28.62 47.75
C ASN A 613 16.05 28.34 49.09
N PHE A 614 15.51 27.46 49.94
CA PHE A 614 16.19 27.07 51.22
C PHE A 614 17.51 26.35 50.96
N ALA A 615 17.57 25.51 49.93
CA ALA A 615 18.83 24.84 49.54
C ALA A 615 19.87 25.86 49.01
N ASP A 616 19.42 26.83 48.21
CA ASP A 616 20.27 27.93 47.72
C ASP A 616 20.84 28.80 48.89
N GLU A 617 19.99 29.18 49.86
CA GLU A 617 20.46 29.91 51.05
C GLU A 617 21.57 29.17 51.79
N LYS A 618 21.42 27.85 51.95
CA LYS A 618 22.43 27.00 52.59
C LYS A 618 23.72 26.92 51.75
N MET A 619 23.58 26.76 50.42
CA MET A 619 24.69 26.77 49.48
C MET A 619 25.47 28.09 49.57
N TYR A 620 24.76 29.21 49.58
CA TYR A 620 25.37 30.53 49.68
C TYR A 620 26.14 30.71 50.99
N ALA A 621 25.63 30.20 52.13
CA ALA A 621 26.35 30.20 53.40
C ALA A 621 27.64 29.40 53.34
N VAL A 622 27.65 28.23 52.71
CA VAL A 622 28.85 27.41 52.46
C VAL A 622 29.86 28.17 51.59
N LYS A 623 29.39 28.78 50.49
CA LYS A 623 30.21 29.58 49.58
C LYS A 623 30.88 30.76 50.29
N LYS A 624 30.14 31.46 51.18
CA LYS A 624 30.67 32.57 51.99
C LYS A 624 31.72 32.11 53.01
N ALA A 625 31.47 30.98 53.68
CA ALA A 625 32.42 30.43 54.66
C ALA A 625 33.74 29.99 53.98
N ARG A 626 33.67 29.34 52.82
CA ARG A 626 34.86 28.97 52.03
C ARG A 626 35.68 30.21 51.57
N ARG A 627 35.02 31.27 51.13
CA ARG A 627 35.70 32.55 50.78
C ARG A 627 36.36 33.23 51.97
N ALA A 628 35.76 33.14 53.18
CA ALA A 628 36.35 33.69 54.40
C ALA A 628 37.59 32.91 54.91
N ALA A 629 37.60 31.58 54.75
CA ALA A 629 38.71 30.71 55.14
C ALA A 629 39.94 30.81 54.20
N ARG A 630 39.79 31.37 53.01
CA ARG A 630 40.85 31.57 52.01
C ARG A 630 41.47 32.98 52.04
N LYS A 631 40.88 33.90 52.80
CA LYS A 631 41.46 35.20 53.12
C LYS A 631 42.35 35.13 54.40
#